data_014d4e19b53b7761c404c199f064d625
#
_entry.id   014d4e19b53b7761c404c199f064d625
#
_cell.length_a   1.000
_cell.length_b   1.000
_cell.length_c   1.000
_cell.angle_alpha   90.00
_cell.angle_beta   90.00
_cell.angle_gamma   90.00
#
_symmetry.space_group_name_H-M   'P 1'
#
loop_
_entity.id
_entity.type
_entity.pdbx_description
1 polymer ?
#
loop_
_entity_poly.entity_id
_entity_poly.type
_entity_poly.pdbx_seq_one_letter_code
_entity_poly.pdbx_strand_id
1 'polypeptide(L)'
;YEQWYKVEHKRPDLLPEAVYGLPELYASDIAKARLVANPGCYPTSIILGMTAALADGLIETHGIVAASKSGVSGAGRSAKLGSLYCEVADSFKAYGIGTHRHTPEIEQELSRLAHGPMTISFNPHLVPMNRGILSTIYAQLKAPLSQADAQRVYEETWADSPWVRVLPSGQLPETRNVRGTMFCDM
;
A
#
# COMPACT_ATOMS: atom_id res chain seq x y z
N TYR A 1 -10.75 15.70 0.68
CA TYR A 1 -11.30 14.94 1.83
C TYR A 1 -12.81 14.69 1.60
N GLU A 2 -13.60 15.71 1.41
CA GLU A 2 -15.06 15.62 1.23
C GLU A 2 -15.49 14.72 0.07
N GLN A 3 -14.79 14.80 -1.06
CA GLN A 3 -15.03 13.95 -2.23
C GLN A 3 -15.02 12.46 -1.89
N TRP A 4 -14.07 12.02 -1.04
CA TRP A 4 -13.83 10.62 -0.74
C TRP A 4 -14.49 10.13 0.55
N TYR A 5 -14.52 10.99 1.58
CA TYR A 5 -15.10 10.65 2.88
C TYR A 5 -16.55 11.06 3.04
N LYS A 6 -17.09 11.90 2.12
CA LYS A 6 -18.47 12.41 2.13
C LYS A 6 -18.84 13.18 3.41
N VAL A 7 -17.83 13.71 4.09
CA VAL A 7 -17.99 14.56 5.28
C VAL A 7 -16.97 15.70 5.23
N GLU A 8 -17.31 16.84 5.83
CA GLU A 8 -16.40 17.96 5.98
C GLU A 8 -15.25 17.63 6.93
N HIS A 9 -14.04 18.09 6.61
CA HIS A 9 -12.90 17.96 7.50
C HIS A 9 -12.99 19.01 8.62
N LYS A 10 -13.19 18.57 9.84
CA LYS A 10 -13.46 19.46 10.99
C LYS A 10 -12.25 20.29 11.45
N ARG A 11 -11.04 19.92 11.11
CA ARG A 11 -9.79 20.59 11.52
C ARG A 11 -8.78 20.67 10.36
N PRO A 12 -9.14 21.34 9.25
CA PRO A 12 -8.24 21.50 8.10
C PRO A 12 -6.97 22.29 8.47
N ASP A 13 -7.03 23.11 9.50
CA ASP A 13 -5.92 23.86 10.07
C ASP A 13 -4.76 22.97 10.57
N LEU A 14 -5.01 21.72 10.92
CA LEU A 14 -3.99 20.78 11.38
C LEU A 14 -3.32 19.98 10.22
N LEU A 15 -3.83 20.04 9.02
CA LEU A 15 -3.27 19.29 7.89
C LEU A 15 -1.80 19.64 7.58
N PRO A 16 -1.37 20.93 7.61
CA PRO A 16 0.02 21.29 7.38
C PRO A 16 1.00 20.78 8.44
N GLU A 17 0.50 20.49 9.66
CA GLU A 17 1.31 19.99 10.77
C GLU A 17 1.46 18.46 10.75
N ALA A 18 0.55 17.77 10.08
CA ALA A 18 0.52 16.32 10.08
C ALA A 18 1.63 15.72 9.21
N VAL A 19 2.43 14.83 9.79
CA VAL A 19 3.43 14.02 9.08
C VAL A 19 2.83 12.67 8.70
N TYR A 20 3.07 12.22 7.48
CA TYR A 20 2.63 10.90 7.04
C TYR A 20 3.40 9.80 7.77
N GLY A 21 2.70 8.92 8.43
CA GLY A 21 3.23 7.99 9.42
C GLY A 21 3.76 6.68 8.84
N LEU A 22 4.52 6.71 7.74
CA LEU A 22 5.23 5.56 7.18
C LEU A 22 6.72 5.65 7.52
N PRO A 23 7.18 4.98 8.61
CA PRO A 23 8.54 5.16 9.14
C PRO A 23 9.64 4.82 8.15
N GLU A 24 9.39 3.86 7.27
CA GLU A 24 10.35 3.43 6.24
C GLU A 24 10.74 4.56 5.28
N LEU A 25 9.88 5.58 5.13
CA LEU A 25 10.13 6.74 4.27
C LEU A 25 10.34 8.04 5.05
N TYR A 26 9.71 8.18 6.22
CA TYR A 26 9.60 9.46 6.92
C TYR A 26 10.07 9.42 8.39
N ALA A 27 10.95 8.48 8.76
CA ALA A 27 11.39 8.28 10.15
C ALA A 27 11.88 9.57 10.83
N SER A 28 12.70 10.38 10.13
CA SER A 28 13.25 11.62 10.67
C SER A 28 12.20 12.69 10.96
N ASP A 29 11.15 12.74 10.14
CA ASP A 29 10.07 13.71 10.30
C ASP A 29 9.08 13.24 11.36
N ILE A 30 8.78 11.94 11.39
CA ILE A 30 7.93 11.32 12.42
C ILE A 30 8.54 11.51 13.81
N ALA A 31 9.86 11.37 13.96
CA ALA A 31 10.55 11.56 15.25
C ALA A 31 10.39 12.98 15.83
N LYS A 32 10.10 13.96 15.00
CA LYS A 32 9.91 15.38 15.39
C LYS A 32 8.43 15.78 15.38
N ALA A 33 7.55 14.92 14.87
CA ALA A 33 6.15 15.24 14.65
C ALA A 33 5.37 15.30 15.96
N ARG A 34 4.52 16.32 16.11
CA ARG A 34 3.48 16.39 17.13
C ARG A 34 2.19 15.67 16.69
N LEU A 35 1.95 15.58 15.40
CA LEU A 35 0.79 14.94 14.80
C LEU A 35 1.23 14.00 13.68
N VAL A 36 0.85 12.73 13.79
CA VAL A 36 1.17 11.70 12.79
C VAL A 36 -0.13 11.20 12.16
N ALA A 37 -0.20 11.30 10.83
CA ALA A 37 -1.29 10.74 10.04
C ALA A 37 -0.96 9.29 9.69
N ASN A 38 -1.52 8.34 10.44
CA ASN A 38 -1.21 6.92 10.28
C ASN A 38 -1.70 6.38 8.91
N PRO A 39 -0.85 5.67 8.15
CA PRO A 39 -1.20 5.15 6.84
C PRO A 39 -2.36 4.15 6.85
N GLY A 40 -3.10 4.11 5.74
CA GLY A 40 -4.01 3.01 5.47
C GLY A 40 -3.25 1.71 5.18
N CYS A 41 -3.91 0.57 5.41
CA CYS A 41 -3.28 -0.75 5.25
C CYS A 41 -2.91 -1.08 3.78
N TYR A 42 -3.78 -0.77 2.83
CA TYR A 42 -3.45 -0.92 1.41
C TYR A 42 -2.39 0.08 0.93
N PRO A 43 -2.47 1.38 1.28
CA PRO A 43 -1.41 2.33 0.99
C PRO A 43 -0.05 1.84 1.46
N THR A 44 0.07 1.37 2.71
CA THR A 44 1.33 0.82 3.23
C THR A 44 1.91 -0.26 2.31
N SER A 45 1.12 -1.28 1.96
CA SER A 45 1.62 -2.39 1.12
C SER A 45 2.00 -1.96 -0.30
N ILE A 46 1.25 -1.01 -0.89
CA ILE A 46 1.48 -0.55 -2.26
C ILE A 46 2.65 0.43 -2.32
N ILE A 47 2.71 1.38 -1.41
CA ILE A 47 3.79 2.39 -1.37
C ILE A 47 5.13 1.69 -1.15
N LEU A 48 5.24 0.81 -0.13
CA LEU A 48 6.48 0.06 0.11
C LEU A 48 6.89 -0.77 -1.12
N GLY A 49 5.94 -1.49 -1.73
CA GLY A 49 6.21 -2.29 -2.91
C GLY A 49 6.64 -1.51 -4.15
N MET A 50 6.26 -0.23 -4.26
CA MET A 50 6.60 0.61 -5.41
C MET A 50 7.77 1.55 -5.19
N THR A 51 8.21 1.77 -3.96
CA THR A 51 9.23 2.76 -3.61
C THR A 51 10.51 2.56 -4.40
N ALA A 52 11.08 1.37 -4.42
CA ALA A 52 12.33 1.07 -5.11
C ALA A 52 12.23 1.36 -6.62
N ALA A 53 11.19 0.84 -7.26
CA ALA A 53 11.01 0.99 -8.69
C ALA A 53 10.76 2.45 -9.13
N LEU A 54 10.12 3.26 -8.29
CA LEU A 54 9.88 4.69 -8.57
C LEU A 54 11.11 5.55 -8.28
N ALA A 55 11.78 5.32 -7.14
CA ALA A 55 12.97 6.08 -6.76
C ALA A 55 14.10 5.93 -7.78
N ASP A 56 14.27 4.73 -8.32
CA ASP A 56 15.27 4.41 -9.36
C ASP A 56 14.77 4.70 -10.79
N GLY A 57 13.54 5.18 -10.92
CA GLY A 57 12.95 5.54 -12.21
C GLY A 57 12.78 4.39 -13.20
N LEU A 58 12.61 3.16 -12.71
CA LEU A 58 12.55 1.93 -13.52
C LEU A 58 11.26 1.78 -14.30
N ILE A 59 10.17 2.36 -13.80
CA ILE A 59 8.81 2.15 -14.32
C ILE A 59 8.18 3.44 -14.83
N GLU A 60 7.23 3.29 -15.74
CA GLU A 60 6.35 4.38 -16.18
C GLU A 60 5.43 4.82 -15.02
N THR A 61 5.08 6.11 -15.01
CA THR A 61 4.21 6.71 -13.99
C THR A 61 2.72 6.62 -14.32
N HIS A 62 2.37 5.88 -15.37
CA HIS A 62 1.00 5.67 -15.84
C HIS A 62 0.73 4.19 -16.14
N GLY A 63 -0.54 3.82 -16.24
CA GLY A 63 -0.94 2.45 -16.52
C GLY A 63 -0.67 1.46 -15.38
N ILE A 64 -0.45 1.95 -14.16
CA ILE A 64 -0.17 1.12 -13.00
C ILE A 64 -1.47 0.52 -12.47
N VAL A 65 -1.43 -0.78 -12.19
CA VAL A 65 -2.55 -1.52 -11.60
C VAL A 65 -2.11 -2.19 -10.30
N ALA A 66 -2.79 -1.90 -9.20
CA ALA A 66 -2.62 -2.60 -7.93
C ALA A 66 -3.86 -3.46 -7.63
N ALA A 67 -3.71 -4.77 -7.71
CA ALA A 67 -4.73 -5.75 -7.37
C ALA A 67 -4.45 -6.33 -5.99
N SER A 68 -5.08 -5.77 -4.96
CA SER A 68 -4.81 -6.08 -3.55
C SER A 68 -5.90 -6.97 -2.95
N LYS A 69 -5.50 -8.01 -2.23
CA LYS A 69 -6.36 -8.99 -1.57
C LYS A 69 -6.23 -8.81 -0.07
N SER A 70 -7.34 -8.56 0.62
CA SER A 70 -7.37 -8.33 2.08
C SER A 70 -8.25 -9.32 2.80
N GLY A 71 -7.80 -9.72 3.98
CA GLY A 71 -8.62 -10.43 4.94
C GLY A 71 -9.73 -9.53 5.53
N VAL A 72 -10.75 -10.19 6.07
CA VAL A 72 -12.01 -9.56 6.52
C VAL A 72 -11.83 -8.59 7.67
N SER A 73 -10.87 -8.83 8.57
CA SER A 73 -10.63 -7.94 9.73
C SER A 73 -10.27 -6.50 9.34
N GLY A 74 -9.76 -6.30 8.11
CA GLY A 74 -9.49 -4.97 7.55
C GLY A 74 -10.74 -4.11 7.33
N ALA A 75 -11.93 -4.71 7.27
CA ALA A 75 -13.20 -3.99 7.17
C ALA A 75 -13.62 -3.27 8.47
N GLY A 76 -12.87 -3.48 9.56
CA GLY A 76 -13.13 -2.89 10.87
C GLY A 76 -14.22 -3.61 11.66
N ARG A 77 -14.60 -3.05 12.84
CA ARG A 77 -15.50 -3.67 13.81
C ARG A 77 -17.00 -3.41 13.56
N SER A 78 -17.32 -2.54 12.60
CA SER A 78 -18.73 -2.25 12.28
C SER A 78 -19.42 -3.48 11.71
N ALA A 79 -20.55 -3.86 12.28
CA ALA A 79 -21.39 -4.92 11.74
C ALA A 79 -21.97 -4.51 10.39
N LYS A 80 -21.58 -5.21 9.33
CA LYS A 80 -22.07 -5.01 7.96
C LYS A 80 -22.40 -6.36 7.37
N LEU A 81 -23.48 -6.46 6.62
CA LEU A 81 -23.90 -7.69 5.95
C LEU A 81 -22.73 -8.33 5.18
N GLY A 82 -22.04 -7.56 4.34
CA GLY A 82 -20.95 -8.05 3.51
C GLY A 82 -19.66 -8.47 4.25
N SER A 83 -19.62 -8.37 5.58
CA SER A 83 -18.52 -8.85 6.45
C SER A 83 -18.96 -9.93 7.43
N LEU A 84 -20.21 -10.39 7.36
CA LEU A 84 -20.67 -11.53 8.15
C LEU A 84 -19.99 -12.82 7.70
N TYR A 85 -19.78 -13.74 8.61
CA TYR A 85 -19.06 -14.98 8.33
C TYR A 85 -19.67 -15.78 7.16
N CYS A 86 -20.99 -15.97 7.16
CA CYS A 86 -21.69 -16.69 6.10
C CYS A 86 -21.69 -15.97 4.73
N GLU A 87 -21.42 -14.67 4.72
CA GLU A 87 -21.32 -13.88 3.47
C GLU A 87 -19.89 -13.82 2.90
N VAL A 88 -18.91 -14.13 3.72
CA VAL A 88 -17.49 -14.05 3.38
C VAL A 88 -16.86 -15.42 3.21
N ALA A 89 -17.30 -16.43 3.99
CA ALA A 89 -16.83 -17.79 3.87
C ALA A 89 -17.02 -18.27 2.42
N ASP A 90 -15.98 -18.88 1.86
CA ASP A 90 -15.98 -19.41 0.48
C ASP A 90 -16.28 -18.37 -0.62
N SER A 91 -16.14 -17.07 -0.30
CA SER A 91 -16.41 -15.97 -1.23
C SER A 91 -15.16 -15.11 -1.46
N PHE A 92 -14.90 -14.76 -2.72
CA PHE A 92 -13.85 -13.84 -3.12
C PHE A 92 -14.46 -12.74 -4.00
N LYS A 93 -14.41 -11.48 -3.54
CA LYS A 93 -15.08 -10.39 -4.25
C LYS A 93 -14.24 -9.11 -4.31
N ALA A 94 -14.31 -8.42 -5.46
CA ALA A 94 -13.84 -7.05 -5.58
C ALA A 94 -14.80 -6.08 -4.87
N TYR A 95 -14.28 -4.97 -4.37
CA TYR A 95 -15.08 -3.90 -3.80
C TYR A 95 -14.41 -2.53 -3.95
N GLY A 96 -15.21 -1.47 -3.92
CA GLY A 96 -14.72 -0.09 -3.92
C GLY A 96 -13.85 0.30 -5.11
N ILE A 97 -13.97 -0.38 -6.26
CA ILE A 97 -13.21 -0.05 -7.47
C ILE A 97 -13.54 1.37 -7.91
N GLY A 98 -12.50 2.21 -8.12
CA GLY A 98 -12.65 3.61 -8.50
C GLY A 98 -13.23 4.53 -7.41
N THR A 99 -13.64 3.98 -6.25
CA THR A 99 -14.31 4.74 -5.18
C THR A 99 -13.68 4.53 -3.79
N HIS A 100 -12.69 3.66 -3.69
CA HIS A 100 -12.05 3.37 -2.41
C HIS A 100 -11.25 4.56 -1.89
N ARG A 101 -11.49 4.96 -0.65
CA ARG A 101 -10.87 6.14 -0.02
C ARG A 101 -9.35 6.06 0.14
N HIS A 102 -8.72 4.89 0.00
CA HIS A 102 -7.26 4.77 -0.04
C HIS A 102 -6.66 5.15 -1.39
N THR A 103 -7.45 5.25 -2.46
CA THR A 103 -6.94 5.64 -3.79
C THR A 103 -6.18 6.97 -3.76
N PRO A 104 -6.76 8.09 -3.27
CA PRO A 104 -6.05 9.37 -3.24
C PRO A 104 -4.84 9.38 -2.30
N GLU A 105 -4.85 8.57 -1.24
CA GLU A 105 -3.71 8.41 -0.34
C GLU A 105 -2.53 7.73 -1.06
N ILE A 106 -2.80 6.66 -1.81
CA ILE A 106 -1.80 5.96 -2.62
C ILE A 106 -1.25 6.92 -3.68
N GLU A 107 -2.12 7.56 -4.44
CA GLU A 107 -1.71 8.49 -5.51
C GLU A 107 -0.88 9.65 -5.00
N GLN A 108 -1.22 10.20 -3.83
CA GLN A 108 -0.47 11.27 -3.17
C GLN A 108 0.97 10.85 -2.89
N GLU A 109 1.17 9.71 -2.24
CA GLU A 109 2.50 9.27 -1.84
C GLU A 109 3.33 8.77 -3.03
N LEU A 110 2.71 8.05 -3.98
CA LEU A 110 3.39 7.66 -5.22
C LEU A 110 3.79 8.87 -6.06
N SER A 111 2.95 9.92 -6.10
CA SER A 111 3.28 11.17 -6.80
C SER A 111 4.47 11.91 -6.18
N ARG A 112 4.63 11.81 -4.85
CA ARG A 112 5.82 12.34 -4.16
C ARG A 112 7.08 11.58 -4.55
N LEU A 113 7.02 10.24 -4.53
CA LEU A 113 8.13 9.37 -4.91
C LEU A 113 8.54 9.53 -6.38
N ALA A 114 7.58 9.72 -7.26
CA ALA A 114 7.81 9.91 -8.70
C ALA A 114 8.19 11.35 -9.09
N HIS A 115 8.19 12.29 -8.13
CA HIS A 115 8.38 13.74 -8.38
C HIS A 115 7.44 14.32 -9.45
N GLY A 116 6.22 13.75 -9.55
CA GLY A 116 5.22 14.18 -10.51
C GLY A 116 3.86 13.48 -10.31
N PRO A 117 2.79 13.98 -10.95
CA PRO A 117 1.47 13.43 -10.75
C PRO A 117 1.36 11.98 -11.22
N MET A 118 0.81 11.14 -10.36
CA MET A 118 0.53 9.72 -10.65
C MET A 118 -0.93 9.38 -10.41
N THR A 119 -1.44 8.47 -11.21
CA THR A 119 -2.74 7.83 -11.02
C THR A 119 -2.57 6.31 -11.03
N ILE A 120 -3.41 5.61 -10.28
CA ILE A 120 -3.35 4.17 -10.16
C ILE A 120 -4.73 3.53 -10.32
N SER A 121 -4.80 2.42 -11.03
CA SER A 121 -5.97 1.54 -11.00
C SER A 121 -5.89 0.65 -9.75
N PHE A 122 -6.48 1.12 -8.66
CA PHE A 122 -6.51 0.36 -7.40
C PHE A 122 -7.74 -0.54 -7.32
N ASN A 123 -7.51 -1.84 -7.23
CA ASN A 123 -8.53 -2.88 -7.27
C ASN A 123 -8.47 -3.73 -5.99
N PRO A 124 -9.12 -3.31 -4.89
CA PRO A 124 -9.16 -4.08 -3.67
C PRO A 124 -10.13 -5.24 -3.75
N HIS A 125 -9.75 -6.36 -3.13
CA HIS A 125 -10.57 -7.55 -3.02
C HIS A 125 -10.64 -8.02 -1.57
N LEU A 126 -11.81 -8.53 -1.19
CA LEU A 126 -12.01 -9.23 0.07
C LEU A 126 -11.93 -10.73 -0.18
N VAL A 127 -11.07 -11.40 0.59
CA VAL A 127 -10.86 -12.86 0.50
C VAL A 127 -11.26 -13.54 1.80
N PRO A 128 -11.63 -14.84 1.78
CA PRO A 128 -12.14 -15.57 2.96
C PRO A 128 -11.00 -15.96 3.90
N MET A 129 -10.21 -15.00 4.31
CA MET A 129 -9.21 -15.16 5.37
C MET A 129 -9.41 -14.10 6.46
N ASN A 130 -8.98 -14.37 7.66
CA ASN A 130 -9.17 -13.45 8.78
C ASN A 130 -8.29 -12.20 8.63
N ARG A 131 -6.97 -12.37 8.45
CA ARG A 131 -5.97 -11.28 8.45
C ARG A 131 -4.97 -11.45 7.33
N GLY A 132 -4.39 -10.33 6.90
CA GLY A 132 -3.31 -10.23 5.91
C GLY A 132 -3.72 -9.44 4.68
N ILE A 133 -2.74 -8.94 3.96
CA ILE A 133 -2.89 -8.29 2.65
C ILE A 133 -1.84 -8.86 1.71
N LEU A 134 -2.24 -9.16 0.49
CA LEU A 134 -1.35 -9.45 -0.63
C LEU A 134 -1.66 -8.49 -1.76
N SER A 135 -0.71 -7.65 -2.13
CA SER A 135 -0.83 -6.73 -3.26
C SER A 135 0.01 -7.23 -4.44
N THR A 136 -0.63 -7.44 -5.58
CA THR A 136 0.04 -7.71 -6.85
C THR A 136 -0.01 -6.44 -7.68
N ILE A 137 1.15 -5.91 -8.04
CA ILE A 137 1.25 -4.62 -8.72
C ILE A 137 1.84 -4.85 -10.12
N TYR A 138 1.21 -4.26 -11.11
CA TYR A 138 1.63 -4.31 -12.50
C TYR A 138 2.04 -2.91 -12.94
N ALA A 139 3.22 -2.78 -13.51
CA ALA A 139 3.75 -1.53 -14.05
C ALA A 139 4.54 -1.82 -15.33
N GLN A 140 4.63 -0.85 -16.21
CA GLN A 140 5.43 -0.95 -17.42
C GLN A 140 6.85 -0.47 -17.12
N LEU A 141 7.84 -1.24 -17.52
CA LEU A 141 9.25 -0.83 -17.46
C LEU A 141 9.53 0.24 -18.51
N LYS A 142 10.34 1.26 -18.16
CA LYS A 142 10.83 2.26 -19.12
C LYS A 142 11.89 1.72 -20.07
N ALA A 143 12.63 0.71 -19.63
CA ALA A 143 13.66 0.03 -20.40
C ALA A 143 13.75 -1.44 -20.01
N PRO A 144 14.33 -2.31 -20.85
CA PRO A 144 14.59 -3.70 -20.45
C PRO A 144 15.39 -3.78 -19.16
N LEU A 145 14.92 -4.59 -18.22
CA LEU A 145 15.53 -4.79 -16.92
C LEU A 145 15.58 -6.30 -16.62
N SER A 146 16.74 -6.80 -16.20
CA SER A 146 16.85 -8.18 -15.75
C SER A 146 16.20 -8.38 -14.37
N GLN A 147 15.75 -9.60 -14.08
CA GLN A 147 15.25 -9.93 -12.74
C GLN A 147 16.34 -9.72 -11.67
N ALA A 148 17.59 -10.02 -11.97
CA ALA A 148 18.69 -9.84 -11.04
C ALA A 148 18.94 -8.35 -10.72
N ASP A 149 18.87 -7.47 -11.71
CA ASP A 149 19.01 -6.03 -11.49
C ASP A 149 17.81 -5.46 -10.71
N ALA A 150 16.60 -5.88 -11.03
CA ALA A 150 15.42 -5.51 -10.26
C ALA A 150 15.54 -5.95 -8.80
N GLN A 151 15.94 -7.20 -8.56
CA GLN A 151 16.18 -7.74 -7.22
C GLN A 151 17.18 -6.88 -6.44
N ARG A 152 18.32 -6.57 -7.05
CA ARG A 152 19.38 -5.75 -6.43
C ARG A 152 18.87 -4.37 -6.03
N VAL A 153 18.12 -3.69 -6.89
CA VAL A 153 17.55 -2.37 -6.57
C VAL A 153 16.64 -2.42 -5.34
N TYR A 154 15.81 -3.45 -5.23
CA TYR A 154 14.96 -3.64 -4.04
C TYR A 154 15.78 -3.96 -2.78
N GLU A 155 16.79 -4.83 -2.88
CA GLU A 155 17.68 -5.18 -1.76
C GLU A 155 18.46 -3.96 -1.26
N GLU A 156 19.00 -3.14 -2.16
CA GLU A 156 19.71 -1.90 -1.82
C GLU A 156 18.78 -0.87 -1.18
N THR A 157 17.57 -0.68 -1.74
CA THR A 157 16.59 0.28 -1.21
C THR A 157 16.16 -0.06 0.23
N TRP A 158 15.99 -1.33 0.52
CA TRP A 158 15.46 -1.78 1.81
C TRP A 158 16.49 -2.35 2.78
N ALA A 159 17.80 -2.22 2.47
CA ALA A 159 18.90 -2.77 3.27
C ALA A 159 18.84 -2.37 4.75
N ASP A 160 18.46 -1.12 5.03
CA ASP A 160 18.40 -0.56 6.38
C ASP A 160 17.00 -0.57 7.00
N SER A 161 16.03 -1.19 6.33
CA SER A 161 14.63 -1.26 6.79
C SER A 161 14.35 -2.58 7.52
N PRO A 162 14.30 -2.60 8.86
CA PRO A 162 14.20 -3.84 9.62
C PRO A 162 12.88 -4.59 9.45
N TRP A 163 11.86 -3.93 8.94
CA TRP A 163 10.50 -4.48 8.81
C TRP A 163 10.10 -4.80 7.37
N VAL A 164 10.92 -4.42 6.39
CA VAL A 164 10.75 -4.77 4.99
C VAL A 164 11.73 -5.87 4.63
N ARG A 165 11.23 -7.00 4.11
CA ARG A 165 12.06 -8.13 3.72
C ARG A 165 11.94 -8.36 2.23
N VAL A 166 13.01 -8.13 1.50
CA VAL A 166 13.13 -8.54 0.11
C VAL A 166 13.49 -10.03 0.11
N LEU A 167 12.57 -10.84 -0.40
CA LEU A 167 12.75 -12.30 -0.41
C LEU A 167 13.79 -12.70 -1.45
N PRO A 168 14.54 -13.79 -1.23
CA PRO A 168 15.47 -14.31 -2.22
C PRO A 168 14.79 -14.60 -3.56
N SER A 169 15.53 -14.43 -4.65
CA SER A 169 15.03 -14.71 -6.00
C SER A 169 14.38 -16.10 -6.09
N GLY A 170 13.19 -16.14 -6.70
CA GLY A 170 12.39 -17.35 -6.84
C GLY A 170 11.43 -17.63 -5.67
N GLN A 171 11.53 -16.89 -4.57
CA GLN A 171 10.53 -16.93 -3.49
C GLN A 171 9.47 -15.84 -3.70
N LEU A 172 8.25 -16.12 -3.28
CA LEU A 172 7.13 -15.19 -3.38
C LEU A 172 6.53 -14.90 -2.00
N PRO A 173 6.05 -13.67 -1.78
CA PRO A 173 5.38 -13.30 -0.54
C PRO A 173 4.13 -14.14 -0.29
N GLU A 174 3.93 -14.53 0.96
CA GLU A 174 2.73 -15.24 1.39
C GLU A 174 2.20 -14.64 2.70
N THR A 175 0.90 -14.39 2.77
CA THR A 175 0.25 -13.74 3.91
C THR A 175 0.47 -14.49 5.24
N ARG A 176 0.61 -15.82 5.23
CA ARG A 176 0.86 -16.59 6.45
C ARG A 176 2.19 -16.26 7.12
N ASN A 177 3.20 -15.88 6.33
CA ASN A 177 4.56 -15.63 6.81
C ASN A 177 4.73 -14.29 7.53
N VAL A 178 3.78 -13.37 7.31
CA VAL A 178 3.78 -12.03 7.92
C VAL A 178 2.61 -11.82 8.89
N ARG A 179 1.66 -12.76 8.93
CA ARG A 179 0.48 -12.63 9.78
C ARG A 179 0.84 -12.56 11.27
N GLY A 180 0.39 -11.50 11.96
CA GLY A 180 0.68 -11.26 13.38
C GLY A 180 2.06 -10.68 13.63
N THR A 181 2.73 -10.23 12.60
CA THR A 181 4.03 -9.55 12.66
C THR A 181 3.93 -8.12 12.12
N MET A 182 5.05 -7.40 12.15
CA MET A 182 5.20 -6.09 11.52
C MET A 182 5.87 -6.17 10.15
N PHE A 183 6.23 -7.36 9.67
CA PHE A 183 6.95 -7.52 8.42
C PHE A 183 6.09 -7.26 7.17
N CYS A 184 6.73 -6.67 6.16
CA CYS A 184 6.28 -6.60 4.78
C CYS A 184 7.27 -7.40 3.94
N ASP A 185 6.81 -8.49 3.34
CA ASP A 185 7.60 -9.32 2.42
C ASP A 185 7.34 -8.89 0.97
N MET A 186 8.39 -8.81 0.17
CA MET A 186 8.31 -8.51 -1.26
C MET A 186 9.35 -9.23 -2.07
#